data_a630149d3306abbf971027d0709b7188
#
_entry.id   a630149d3306abbf971027d0709b7188
#
_cell.length_a   1.000
_cell.length_b   1.000
_cell.length_c   1.000
_cell.angle_alpha   90.00
_cell.angle_beta   90.00
_cell.angle_gamma   90.00
#
_symmetry.space_group_name_H-M   'P 1'
#
loop_
_entity.id
_entity.type
_entity.pdbx_description
1 polymer ?
#
loop_
_entity_poly.entity_id
_entity_poly.type
_entity_poly.pdbx_seq_one_letter_code
_entity_poly.pdbx_strand_id
1 'polypeptide(L)'
;MNKIRLQPHIILIALNVAIFLLQESGFDWRTEGALWQPENPNYHIWQWFTHMFLHESLMHLGFNMFALGSFMPHLLRVWTAKRVWALYFASGLAGAAAYLPFMGSNGSMLGASGAVFGVLAAFSAVYPKAPLSLMFIPVPVQARYLVGGIVLYEVFAQVSGVSLFGDNIAHLAHVGGAVCGALLA
;
A
#
# COMPACT_ATOMS: atom_id res chain seq x y z
N MET A 1 3.72 -2.26 -35.86
CA MET A 1 4.41 -2.83 -34.68
C MET A 1 3.69 -2.34 -33.43
N ASN A 2 2.88 -3.20 -32.78
CA ASN A 2 2.27 -2.86 -31.50
C ASN A 2 3.39 -2.71 -30.46
N LYS A 3 3.66 -1.46 -30.03
CA LYS A 3 4.54 -1.24 -28.86
C LYS A 3 3.88 -1.87 -27.65
N ILE A 4 4.47 -2.92 -27.11
CA ILE A 4 4.07 -3.50 -25.82
C ILE A 4 4.28 -2.40 -24.79
N ARG A 5 3.21 -1.69 -24.39
CA ARG A 5 3.25 -0.75 -23.27
C ARG A 5 3.08 -1.56 -22.00
N LEU A 6 4.15 -1.71 -21.23
CA LEU A 6 4.06 -2.32 -19.91
C LEU A 6 3.05 -1.55 -19.05
N GLN A 7 2.12 -2.29 -18.50
CA GLN A 7 1.05 -1.72 -17.65
C GLN A 7 1.61 -1.30 -16.28
N PRO A 8 1.10 -0.22 -15.65
CA PRO A 8 1.57 0.27 -14.36
C PRO A 8 1.74 -0.81 -13.28
N HIS A 9 0.77 -1.70 -13.12
CA HIS A 9 0.84 -2.77 -12.13
C HIS A 9 2.00 -3.75 -12.39
N ILE A 10 2.30 -4.06 -13.64
CA ILE A 10 3.42 -4.94 -13.99
C ILE A 10 4.74 -4.29 -13.62
N ILE A 11 4.89 -2.99 -13.92
CA ILE A 11 6.11 -2.23 -13.58
C ILE A 11 6.27 -2.17 -12.06
N LEU A 12 5.20 -1.82 -11.33
CA LEU A 12 5.23 -1.75 -9.86
C LEU A 12 5.59 -3.08 -9.23
N ILE A 13 4.95 -4.17 -9.65
CA ILE A 13 5.24 -5.52 -9.15
C ILE A 13 6.71 -5.87 -9.42
N ALA A 14 7.18 -5.69 -10.65
CA ALA A 14 8.55 -6.01 -11.02
C ALA A 14 9.58 -5.20 -10.20
N LEU A 15 9.34 -3.88 -9.99
CA LEU A 15 10.21 -3.03 -9.18
C LEU A 15 10.23 -3.48 -7.71
N ASN A 16 9.06 -3.73 -7.11
CA ASN A 16 8.99 -4.16 -5.71
C ASN A 16 9.68 -5.51 -5.51
N VAL A 17 9.47 -6.48 -6.42
CA VAL A 17 10.14 -7.78 -6.36
C VAL A 17 11.65 -7.62 -6.53
N ALA A 18 12.11 -6.83 -7.51
CA ALA A 18 13.53 -6.60 -7.73
C ALA A 18 14.20 -5.94 -6.52
N ILE A 19 13.57 -4.92 -5.93
CA ILE A 19 14.08 -4.23 -4.74
C ILE A 19 14.09 -5.18 -3.53
N PHE A 20 13.06 -6.01 -3.35
CA PHE A 20 13.03 -7.00 -2.28
C PHE A 20 14.18 -8.01 -2.39
N LEU A 21 14.49 -8.49 -3.60
CA LEU A 21 15.64 -9.36 -3.82
C LEU A 21 16.97 -8.66 -3.53
N LEU A 22 17.06 -7.35 -3.78
CA LEU A 22 18.23 -6.55 -3.40
C LEU A 22 18.32 -6.33 -1.89
N GLN A 23 17.20 -6.29 -1.17
CA GLN A 23 17.22 -6.19 0.30
C GLN A 23 17.94 -7.38 0.97
N GLU A 24 17.96 -8.55 0.30
CA GLU A 24 18.68 -9.75 0.77
C GLU A 24 20.21 -9.67 0.53
N SER A 25 20.72 -8.60 -0.11
CA SER A 25 22.13 -8.48 -0.48
C SER A 25 23.10 -8.08 0.66
N GLY A 26 22.56 -7.87 1.88
CA GLY A 26 23.36 -7.46 3.04
C GLY A 26 23.60 -5.94 3.17
N PHE A 27 23.10 -5.13 2.24
CA PHE A 27 23.09 -3.66 2.39
C PHE A 27 21.96 -3.25 3.35
N ASP A 28 22.18 -2.22 4.18
CA ASP A 28 21.19 -1.74 5.14
C ASP A 28 20.10 -0.88 4.46
N TRP A 29 19.26 -1.53 3.68
CA TRP A 29 18.15 -0.90 2.97
C TRP A 29 17.13 -0.25 3.91
N ARG A 30 17.03 -0.75 5.16
CA ARG A 30 16.10 -0.17 6.13
C ARG A 30 16.53 1.23 6.54
N THR A 31 17.78 1.41 6.91
CA THR A 31 18.31 2.73 7.28
C THR A 31 18.22 3.70 6.12
N GLU A 32 18.60 3.28 4.91
CA GLU A 32 18.68 4.17 3.76
C GLU A 32 17.32 4.48 3.11
N GLY A 33 16.39 3.53 3.11
CA GLY A 33 15.19 3.60 2.29
C GLY A 33 13.85 3.62 3.03
N ALA A 34 13.77 3.12 4.28
CA ALA A 34 12.56 3.25 5.08
C ALA A 34 12.34 4.72 5.50
N LEU A 35 11.09 5.13 5.66
CA LEU A 35 10.78 6.48 6.12
C LEU A 35 10.93 6.57 7.64
N TRP A 36 11.88 7.39 8.08
CA TRP A 36 12.11 7.73 9.49
C TRP A 36 11.41 9.03 9.87
N GLN A 37 11.27 9.27 11.16
CA GLN A 37 10.86 10.58 11.68
C GLN A 37 11.85 11.66 11.25
N PRO A 38 11.39 12.89 10.92
CA PRO A 38 12.26 13.98 10.48
C PRO A 38 13.38 14.36 11.47
N GLU A 39 13.17 14.14 12.76
CA GLU A 39 14.14 14.38 13.82
C GLU A 39 15.17 13.25 13.98
N ASN A 40 14.95 12.12 13.32
CA ASN A 40 15.87 10.98 13.37
C ASN A 40 17.09 11.24 12.48
N PRO A 41 18.33 10.94 12.92
CA PRO A 41 19.52 11.14 12.11
C PRO A 41 19.56 10.33 10.81
N ASN A 42 18.74 9.25 10.71
CA ASN A 42 18.60 8.44 9.49
C ASN A 42 17.57 8.99 8.50
N TYR A 43 16.91 10.11 8.83
CA TYR A 43 15.90 10.69 7.95
C TYR A 43 16.51 11.32 6.72
N HIS A 44 15.93 10.99 5.55
CA HIS A 44 16.25 11.61 4.28
C HIS A 44 14.96 11.86 3.47
N ILE A 45 14.92 12.97 2.74
CA ILE A 45 13.73 13.40 2.00
C ILE A 45 13.25 12.38 0.94
N TRP A 46 14.16 11.61 0.34
CA TRP A 46 13.80 10.59 -0.65
C TRP A 46 13.02 9.41 -0.05
N GLN A 47 13.08 9.21 1.26
CA GLN A 47 12.38 8.13 1.97
C GLN A 47 10.86 8.24 1.88
N TRP A 48 10.32 9.43 1.60
CA TRP A 48 8.91 9.60 1.26
C TRP A 48 8.47 8.77 0.04
N PHE A 49 9.39 8.42 -0.83
CA PHE A 49 9.13 7.59 -2.00
C PHE A 49 9.70 6.19 -1.87
N THR A 50 10.94 6.06 -1.36
CA THR A 50 11.64 4.77 -1.35
C THR A 50 11.00 3.77 -0.39
N HIS A 51 10.42 4.22 0.73
CA HIS A 51 9.73 3.34 1.67
C HIS A 51 8.62 2.51 1.00
N MET A 52 7.98 3.03 -0.03
CA MET A 52 6.88 2.36 -0.75
C MET A 52 7.33 1.11 -1.54
N PHE A 53 8.62 0.88 -1.67
CA PHE A 53 9.19 -0.23 -2.43
C PHE A 53 9.91 -1.26 -1.55
N LEU A 54 10.11 -0.97 -0.28
CA LEU A 54 10.72 -1.88 0.69
C LEU A 54 9.67 -2.76 1.36
N HIS A 55 10.06 -3.99 1.72
CA HIS A 55 9.16 -4.93 2.39
C HIS A 55 9.89 -5.69 3.50
N GLU A 56 9.22 -5.91 4.61
CA GLU A 56 9.77 -6.55 5.80
C GLU A 56 9.92 -8.08 5.66
N SER A 57 9.04 -8.68 4.82
CA SER A 57 9.01 -10.13 4.63
C SER A 57 8.43 -10.49 3.27
N LEU A 58 8.70 -11.73 2.83
CA LEU A 58 8.11 -12.29 1.61
C LEU A 58 6.58 -12.29 1.66
N MET A 59 5.98 -12.52 2.84
CA MET A 59 4.53 -12.49 3.02
C MET A 59 3.98 -11.07 2.84
N HIS A 60 4.64 -10.07 3.42
CA HIS A 60 4.29 -8.66 3.26
C HIS A 60 4.35 -8.23 1.78
N LEU A 61 5.45 -8.57 1.07
CA LEU A 61 5.56 -8.35 -0.37
C LEU A 61 4.44 -9.08 -1.12
N GLY A 62 4.24 -10.36 -0.83
CA GLY A 62 3.26 -11.21 -1.53
C GLY A 62 1.85 -10.66 -1.47
N PHE A 63 1.36 -10.24 -0.30
CA PHE A 63 0.04 -9.64 -0.16
C PHE A 63 -0.09 -8.32 -0.92
N ASN A 64 0.91 -7.44 -0.87
CA ASN A 64 0.90 -6.19 -1.62
C ASN A 64 0.87 -6.45 -3.13
N MET A 65 1.72 -7.33 -3.65
CA MET A 65 1.79 -7.63 -5.08
C MET A 65 0.54 -8.36 -5.58
N PHE A 66 -0.02 -9.25 -4.77
CA PHE A 66 -1.30 -9.90 -5.06
C PHE A 66 -2.42 -8.87 -5.19
N ALA A 67 -2.53 -7.94 -4.25
CA ALA A 67 -3.55 -6.89 -4.30
C ALA A 67 -3.36 -5.96 -5.52
N LEU A 68 -2.13 -5.50 -5.78
CA LEU A 68 -1.85 -4.68 -6.98
C LEU A 68 -2.22 -5.42 -8.27
N GLY A 69 -1.84 -6.68 -8.40
CA GLY A 69 -2.15 -7.51 -9.56
C GLY A 69 -3.64 -7.81 -9.73
N SER A 70 -4.38 -7.91 -8.62
CA SER A 70 -5.80 -8.21 -8.64
C SER A 70 -6.68 -6.99 -8.92
N PHE A 71 -6.36 -5.82 -8.37
CA PHE A 71 -7.27 -4.67 -8.40
C PHE A 71 -6.88 -3.58 -9.41
N MET A 72 -5.60 -3.30 -9.58
CA MET A 72 -5.14 -2.23 -10.48
C MET A 72 -5.50 -2.45 -11.96
N PRO A 73 -5.48 -3.67 -12.53
CA PRO A 73 -5.92 -3.93 -13.89
C PRO A 73 -7.38 -3.55 -14.16
N HIS A 74 -8.25 -3.67 -13.14
CA HIS A 74 -9.66 -3.29 -13.27
C HIS A 74 -9.82 -1.77 -13.37
N LEU A 75 -9.06 -1.01 -12.58
CA LEU A 75 -9.03 0.45 -12.68
C LEU A 75 -8.50 0.91 -14.04
N LEU A 76 -7.50 0.23 -14.61
CA LEU A 76 -6.94 0.52 -15.94
C LEU A 76 -7.93 0.29 -17.10
N ARG A 77 -9.06 -0.38 -16.87
CA ARG A 77 -10.13 -0.52 -17.88
C ARG A 77 -10.93 0.77 -18.04
N VAL A 78 -10.98 1.62 -17.01
CA VAL A 78 -11.80 2.82 -16.96
C VAL A 78 -10.99 4.10 -16.74
N TRP A 79 -9.72 3.96 -16.32
CA TRP A 79 -8.80 5.06 -16.05
C TRP A 79 -7.56 5.01 -16.94
N THR A 80 -6.98 6.17 -17.17
CA THR A 80 -5.69 6.25 -17.85
C THR A 80 -4.57 5.76 -16.95
N ALA A 81 -3.48 5.28 -17.56
CA ALA A 81 -2.28 4.88 -16.81
C ALA A 81 -1.75 6.02 -15.92
N LYS A 82 -1.81 7.28 -16.37
CA LYS A 82 -1.40 8.44 -15.57
C LYS A 82 -2.21 8.57 -14.28
N ARG A 83 -3.54 8.38 -14.35
CA ARG A 83 -4.42 8.44 -13.16
C ARG A 83 -4.09 7.32 -12.18
N VAL A 84 -3.81 6.12 -12.67
CA VAL A 84 -3.44 4.97 -11.82
C VAL A 84 -2.07 5.17 -11.15
N TRP A 85 -1.09 5.72 -11.85
CA TRP A 85 0.19 6.13 -11.25
C TRP A 85 0.00 7.20 -10.17
N ALA A 86 -0.78 8.24 -10.46
CA ALA A 86 -1.09 9.29 -9.49
C ALA A 86 -1.79 8.73 -8.25
N LEU A 87 -2.76 7.82 -8.44
CA LEU A 87 -3.43 7.13 -7.33
C LEU A 87 -2.41 6.41 -6.42
N TYR A 88 -1.52 5.60 -7.00
CA TYR A 88 -0.56 4.82 -6.24
C TYR A 88 0.36 5.72 -5.39
N PHE A 89 1.01 6.70 -6.02
CA PHE A 89 1.93 7.57 -5.31
C PHE A 89 1.22 8.51 -4.33
N ALA A 90 0.11 9.12 -4.72
CA ALA A 90 -0.63 10.00 -3.82
C ALA A 90 -1.14 9.25 -2.59
N SER A 91 -1.66 8.03 -2.75
CA SER A 91 -2.15 7.21 -1.62
C SER A 91 -1.00 6.76 -0.72
N GLY A 92 0.15 6.38 -1.26
CA GLY A 92 1.32 6.03 -0.46
C GLY A 92 1.83 7.21 0.36
N LEU A 93 1.96 8.38 -0.26
CA LEU A 93 2.38 9.62 0.41
C LEU A 93 1.34 10.08 1.46
N ALA A 94 0.05 9.99 1.17
CA ALA A 94 -1.01 10.32 2.12
C ALA A 94 -1.01 9.36 3.32
N GLY A 95 -0.76 8.07 3.07
CA GLY A 95 -0.57 7.09 4.14
C GLY A 95 0.61 7.43 5.03
N ALA A 96 1.76 7.74 4.44
CA ALA A 96 2.94 8.17 5.18
C ALA A 96 2.68 9.42 6.02
N ALA A 97 2.05 10.44 5.42
CA ALA A 97 1.70 11.68 6.11
C ALA A 97 0.72 11.46 7.27
N ALA A 98 -0.23 10.52 7.13
CA ALA A 98 -1.20 10.20 8.19
C ALA A 98 -0.54 9.47 9.37
N TYR A 99 0.46 8.62 9.13
CA TYR A 99 1.10 7.83 10.17
C TYR A 99 2.27 8.55 10.85
N LEU A 100 3.01 9.39 10.12
CA LEU A 100 4.23 10.04 10.59
C LEU A 100 4.08 10.76 11.95
N PRO A 101 3.01 11.51 12.25
CA PRO A 101 2.82 12.17 13.55
C PRO A 101 2.68 11.21 14.75
N PHE A 102 2.37 9.95 14.48
CA PHE A 102 2.15 8.91 15.49
C PHE A 102 3.31 7.92 15.58
N MET A 103 4.29 8.06 14.71
CA MET A 103 5.50 7.26 14.72
C MET A 103 6.41 7.74 15.85
N GLY A 104 6.90 6.83 16.69
CA GLY A 104 7.90 7.18 17.71
C GLY A 104 9.20 7.70 17.09
N SER A 105 9.99 8.48 17.85
CA SER A 105 11.22 9.14 17.39
C SER A 105 12.25 8.18 16.75
N ASN A 106 12.28 6.92 17.21
CA ASN A 106 13.13 5.86 16.66
C ASN A 106 12.36 4.92 15.71
N GLY A 107 11.13 5.25 15.38
CA GLY A 107 10.30 4.49 14.47
C GLY A 107 10.68 4.70 13.02
N SER A 108 10.43 3.68 12.21
CA SER A 108 10.48 3.77 10.75
C SER A 108 9.31 3.00 10.14
N MET A 109 8.88 3.41 8.95
CA MET A 109 7.88 2.68 8.19
C MET A 109 8.40 2.32 6.80
N LEU A 110 7.90 1.19 6.30
CA LEU A 110 8.17 0.70 4.95
C LEU A 110 7.00 -0.15 4.43
N GLY A 111 6.85 -0.21 3.15
CA GLY A 111 5.84 -1.01 2.48
C GLY A 111 4.98 -0.25 1.47
N ALA A 112 4.53 -0.96 0.44
CA ALA A 112 3.59 -0.44 -0.55
C ALA A 112 2.15 -0.33 -0.02
N SER A 113 1.88 -0.81 1.21
CA SER A 113 0.52 -1.07 1.69
C SER A 113 -0.37 0.18 1.76
N GLY A 114 0.13 1.34 2.13
CA GLY A 114 -0.64 2.59 2.06
C GLY A 114 -1.16 2.87 0.65
N ALA A 115 -0.31 2.71 -0.38
CA ALA A 115 -0.72 2.83 -1.77
C ALA A 115 -1.71 1.74 -2.20
N VAL A 116 -1.49 0.50 -1.74
CA VAL A 116 -2.38 -0.65 -2.00
C VAL A 116 -3.78 -0.40 -1.42
N PHE A 117 -3.86 0.10 -0.19
CA PHE A 117 -5.15 0.47 0.42
C PHE A 117 -5.86 1.58 -0.37
N GLY A 118 -5.10 2.52 -0.94
CA GLY A 118 -5.66 3.51 -1.87
C GLY A 118 -6.22 2.88 -3.14
N VAL A 119 -5.53 1.90 -3.72
CA VAL A 119 -6.01 1.15 -4.89
C VAL A 119 -7.27 0.35 -4.56
N LEU A 120 -7.33 -0.30 -3.38
CA LEU A 120 -8.50 -1.03 -2.90
C LEU A 120 -9.71 -0.11 -2.71
N ALA A 121 -9.51 1.04 -2.07
CA ALA A 121 -10.56 2.02 -1.83
C ALA A 121 -11.10 2.61 -3.15
N ALA A 122 -10.22 2.98 -4.07
CA ALA A 122 -10.60 3.44 -5.40
C ALA A 122 -11.33 2.36 -6.20
N PHE A 123 -10.88 1.09 -6.15
CA PHE A 123 -11.58 -0.03 -6.77
C PHE A 123 -12.99 -0.18 -6.19
N SER A 124 -13.12 -0.13 -4.87
CA SER A 124 -14.40 -0.25 -4.17
C SER A 124 -15.38 0.88 -4.52
N ALA A 125 -14.88 2.11 -4.74
CA ALA A 125 -15.69 3.24 -5.17
C ALA A 125 -16.15 3.10 -6.62
N VAL A 126 -15.27 2.65 -7.53
CA VAL A 126 -15.58 2.44 -8.96
C VAL A 126 -16.46 1.22 -9.19
N TYR A 127 -16.24 0.15 -8.43
CA TYR A 127 -16.93 -1.13 -8.56
C TYR A 127 -17.59 -1.60 -7.24
N PRO A 128 -18.52 -0.81 -6.64
CA PRO A 128 -19.00 -1.03 -5.27
C PRO A 128 -19.72 -2.37 -5.06
N LYS A 129 -20.31 -2.91 -6.12
CA LYS A 129 -21.06 -4.17 -6.09
C LYS A 129 -20.25 -5.38 -6.60
N ALA A 130 -18.98 -5.19 -6.95
CA ALA A 130 -18.14 -6.30 -7.40
C ALA A 130 -18.05 -7.36 -6.28
N PRO A 131 -18.28 -8.65 -6.61
CA PRO A 131 -18.11 -9.73 -5.63
C PRO A 131 -16.62 -9.97 -5.38
N LEU A 132 -16.21 -9.84 -4.13
CA LEU A 132 -14.85 -10.15 -3.66
C LEU A 132 -14.93 -11.26 -2.62
N SER A 133 -14.00 -12.20 -2.67
CA SER A 133 -13.84 -13.24 -1.65
C SER A 133 -12.48 -13.05 -0.98
N LEU A 134 -12.42 -13.21 0.34
CA LEU A 134 -11.15 -13.35 1.04
C LEU A 134 -10.53 -14.69 0.67
N MET A 135 -9.20 -14.75 0.56
CA MET A 135 -8.44 -15.88 0.02
C MET A 135 -8.83 -17.25 0.63
N PHE A 136 -9.28 -17.27 1.89
CA PHE A 136 -9.65 -18.49 2.62
C PHE A 136 -11.14 -18.56 2.98
N ILE A 137 -11.95 -17.56 2.59
CA ILE A 137 -13.39 -17.50 2.87
C ILE A 137 -14.09 -17.39 1.52
N PRO A 138 -14.64 -18.49 0.98
CA PRO A 138 -15.24 -18.51 -0.37
C PRO A 138 -16.64 -17.86 -0.44
N VAL A 139 -17.00 -17.03 0.52
CA VAL A 139 -18.27 -16.30 0.53
C VAL A 139 -18.04 -14.94 -0.14
N PRO A 140 -18.66 -14.65 -1.29
CA PRO A 140 -18.50 -13.38 -1.96
C PRO A 140 -19.21 -12.26 -1.19
N VAL A 141 -18.46 -11.19 -0.90
CA VAL A 141 -18.95 -9.96 -0.29
C VAL A 141 -18.79 -8.81 -1.28
N GLN A 142 -19.74 -7.88 -1.33
CA GLN A 142 -19.60 -6.72 -2.21
C GLN A 142 -18.36 -5.87 -1.79
N ALA A 143 -17.62 -5.40 -2.79
CA ALA A 143 -16.36 -4.65 -2.58
C ALA A 143 -16.50 -3.52 -1.56
N ARG A 144 -17.59 -2.73 -1.62
CA ARG A 144 -17.85 -1.64 -0.66
C ARG A 144 -17.91 -2.10 0.79
N TYR A 145 -18.47 -3.27 1.05
CA TYR A 145 -18.57 -3.78 2.43
C TYR A 145 -17.28 -4.42 2.89
N LEU A 146 -16.62 -5.18 2.01
CA LEU A 146 -15.36 -5.83 2.35
C LEU A 146 -14.26 -4.78 2.60
N VAL A 147 -14.06 -3.87 1.66
CA VAL A 147 -13.02 -2.83 1.79
C VAL A 147 -13.35 -1.88 2.95
N GLY A 148 -14.63 -1.48 3.10
CA GLY A 148 -15.07 -0.67 4.24
C GLY A 148 -14.82 -1.36 5.58
N GLY A 149 -15.10 -2.67 5.68
CA GLY A 149 -14.83 -3.46 6.88
C GLY A 149 -13.34 -3.56 7.20
N ILE A 150 -12.49 -3.75 6.16
CA ILE A 150 -11.03 -3.76 6.34
C ILE A 150 -10.54 -2.39 6.85
N VAL A 151 -10.98 -1.29 6.27
CA VAL A 151 -10.58 0.06 6.72
C VAL A 151 -11.07 0.34 8.14
N LEU A 152 -12.30 -0.07 8.50
CA LEU A 152 -12.80 0.04 9.87
C LEU A 152 -11.98 -0.81 10.86
N TYR A 153 -11.53 -1.99 10.45
CA TYR A 153 -10.60 -2.80 11.25
C TYR A 153 -9.27 -2.07 11.49
N GLU A 154 -8.70 -1.40 10.47
CA GLU A 154 -7.46 -0.63 10.62
C GLU A 154 -7.62 0.50 11.65
N VAL A 155 -8.77 1.21 11.62
CA VAL A 155 -9.09 2.23 12.63
C VAL A 155 -9.23 1.60 14.02
N PHE A 156 -9.95 0.48 14.13
CA PHE A 156 -10.12 -0.24 15.40
C PHE A 156 -8.77 -0.70 15.96
N ALA A 157 -7.92 -1.32 15.15
CA ALA A 157 -6.61 -1.79 15.56
C ALA A 157 -5.71 -0.64 16.05
N GLN A 158 -5.74 0.51 15.36
CA GLN A 158 -5.03 1.71 15.79
C GLN A 158 -5.48 2.22 17.16
N VAL A 159 -6.80 2.22 17.42
CA VAL A 159 -7.37 2.78 18.66
C VAL A 159 -7.24 1.80 19.83
N SER A 160 -7.48 0.51 19.57
CA SER A 160 -7.47 -0.53 20.63
C SER A 160 -6.07 -1.03 20.98
N GLY A 161 -5.08 -0.84 20.10
CA GLY A 161 -3.77 -1.48 20.20
C GLY A 161 -3.78 -2.99 19.97
N VAL A 162 -4.91 -3.56 19.52
CA VAL A 162 -5.04 -5.00 19.25
C VAL A 162 -4.96 -5.20 17.74
N SER A 163 -3.89 -5.83 17.27
CA SER A 163 -3.70 -6.19 15.87
C SER A 163 -3.72 -7.70 15.67
N LEU A 164 -4.51 -8.18 14.70
CA LEU A 164 -4.58 -9.60 14.32
C LEU A 164 -3.38 -10.05 13.47
N PHE A 165 -2.62 -9.11 12.90
CA PHE A 165 -1.57 -9.39 11.93
C PHE A 165 -0.17 -8.99 12.40
N GLY A 166 -0.01 -8.66 13.70
CA GLY A 166 1.27 -8.27 14.32
C GLY A 166 1.31 -6.84 14.85
N ASP A 167 2.24 -6.57 15.74
CA ASP A 167 2.30 -5.32 16.52
C ASP A 167 2.97 -4.13 15.75
N ASN A 168 3.62 -4.41 14.62
CA ASN A 168 4.40 -3.40 13.87
C ASN A 168 3.69 -2.86 12.63
N ILE A 169 2.35 -2.89 12.61
CA ILE A 169 1.58 -2.43 11.44
C ILE A 169 1.26 -0.94 11.57
N ALA A 170 1.61 -0.18 10.54
CA ALA A 170 1.27 1.24 10.42
C ALA A 170 -0.21 1.43 10.01
N HIS A 171 -1.15 1.12 10.90
CA HIS A 171 -2.59 1.13 10.63
C HIS A 171 -3.07 2.47 10.05
N LEU A 172 -2.58 3.60 10.57
CA LEU A 172 -2.93 4.93 10.04
C LEU A 172 -2.41 5.17 8.62
N ALA A 173 -1.30 4.53 8.23
CA ALA A 173 -0.85 4.60 6.84
C ALA A 173 -1.84 3.93 5.88
N HIS A 174 -2.45 2.81 6.30
CA HIS A 174 -3.50 2.14 5.53
C HIS A 174 -4.75 3.01 5.44
N VAL A 175 -5.19 3.60 6.55
CA VAL A 175 -6.36 4.49 6.60
C VAL A 175 -6.12 5.73 5.73
N GLY A 176 -4.97 6.40 5.87
CA GLY A 176 -4.62 7.58 5.08
C GLY A 176 -4.58 7.29 3.57
N GLY A 177 -3.98 6.17 3.20
CA GLY A 177 -3.96 5.69 1.82
C GLY A 177 -5.35 5.41 1.27
N ALA A 178 -6.20 4.71 2.05
CA ALA A 178 -7.59 4.41 1.67
C ALA A 178 -8.43 5.66 1.49
N VAL A 179 -8.34 6.64 2.40
CA VAL A 179 -9.05 7.92 2.29
C VAL A 179 -8.64 8.66 1.02
N CYS A 180 -7.33 8.77 0.77
CA CYS A 180 -6.82 9.40 -0.46
C CYS A 180 -7.35 8.68 -1.71
N GLY A 181 -7.31 7.34 -1.74
CA GLY A 181 -7.80 6.56 -2.86
C GLY A 181 -9.30 6.72 -3.12
N ALA A 182 -10.11 6.79 -2.06
CA ALA A 182 -11.55 7.04 -2.17
C ALA A 182 -11.86 8.44 -2.69
N LEU A 183 -11.07 9.46 -2.30
CA LEU A 183 -11.25 10.85 -2.75
C LEU A 183 -10.82 11.04 -4.21
N LEU A 184 -9.88 10.24 -4.73
CA LEU A 184 -9.42 10.29 -6.12
C LEU A 184 -10.32 9.46 -7.07
N ALA A 185 -11.24 8.67 -6.54
CA ALA A 185 -12.12 7.82 -7.33
C ALA A 185 -13.30 8.57 -7.92
#